data_9381c43f4e741005c174643fc60524b6
#
_entry.id   9381c43f4e741005c174643fc60524b6
#
_cell.length_a   1.000
_cell.length_b   1.000
_cell.length_c   1.000
_cell.angle_alpha   90.00
_cell.angle_beta   90.00
_cell.angle_gamma   90.00
#
_symmetry.space_group_name_H-M   'P 1'
#
loop_
_entity.id
_entity.type
_entity.pdbx_description
1 polymer ?
#
loop_
_entity_poly.entity_id
_entity_poly.type
_entity_poly.pdbx_seq_one_letter_code
_entity_poly.pdbx_strand_id
1 'polypeptide(L)'
;MATVARLAAIVLGTVFVVAAVAKIVAGPTWVTQARELGAPTPVATVLPGVELVLGALLIAGIGSPLVAVAAAALLVVFSVAIARQLVDGRHPPCACFGAWSQRPLGEGHLVRNAGLIVVALVAIL
;
A
#
# COMPACT_ATOMS: atom_id res chain seq x y z
N MET A 1 -0.02 22.87 -11.55
CA MET A 1 -0.25 22.00 -10.36
C MET A 1 -1.22 20.88 -10.68
N ALA A 2 -2.31 21.14 -11.40
CA ALA A 2 -3.27 20.08 -11.74
C ALA A 2 -2.63 18.91 -12.52
N THR A 3 -1.73 19.20 -13.45
CA THR A 3 -1.03 18.19 -14.22
C THR A 3 -0.11 17.34 -13.32
N VAL A 4 0.61 17.98 -12.41
CA VAL A 4 1.51 17.29 -11.47
C VAL A 4 0.69 16.39 -10.53
N ALA A 5 -0.40 16.91 -9.98
CA ALA A 5 -1.30 16.13 -9.13
C ALA A 5 -1.88 14.92 -9.88
N ARG A 6 -2.24 15.11 -11.15
CA ARG A 6 -2.80 14.04 -11.97
C ARG A 6 -1.75 12.96 -12.24
N LEU A 7 -0.51 13.36 -12.56
CA LEU A 7 0.58 12.40 -12.76
C LEU A 7 0.89 11.64 -11.48
N ALA A 8 0.90 12.34 -10.33
CA ALA A 8 1.10 11.71 -9.03
C ALA A 8 0.01 10.67 -8.75
N ALA A 9 -1.24 10.97 -9.06
CA ALA A 9 -2.35 10.05 -8.88
C ALA A 9 -2.20 8.81 -9.76
N ILE A 10 -1.79 8.99 -11.00
CA ILE A 10 -1.56 7.86 -11.92
C ILE A 10 -0.43 6.96 -11.41
N VAL A 11 0.67 7.54 -10.96
CA VAL A 11 1.80 6.78 -10.41
C VAL A 11 1.35 6.00 -9.16
N LEU A 12 0.70 6.68 -8.23
CA LEU A 12 0.22 6.06 -7.00
C LEU A 12 -0.78 4.95 -7.30
N GLY A 13 -1.72 5.20 -8.21
CA GLY A 13 -2.71 4.23 -8.61
C GLY A 13 -2.10 2.99 -9.25
N THR A 14 -1.09 3.18 -10.09
CA THR A 14 -0.35 2.07 -10.69
C THR A 14 0.32 1.22 -9.63
N VAL A 15 0.96 1.84 -8.64
CA VAL A 15 1.59 1.12 -7.51
C VAL A 15 0.54 0.32 -6.76
N PHE A 16 -0.62 0.90 -6.49
CA PHE A 16 -1.69 0.21 -5.78
C PHE A 16 -2.24 -0.98 -6.58
N VAL A 17 -2.44 -0.82 -7.88
CA VAL A 17 -2.90 -1.93 -8.73
C VAL A 17 -1.87 -3.06 -8.75
N VAL A 18 -0.60 -2.73 -8.92
CA VAL A 18 0.47 -3.74 -8.91
C VAL A 18 0.51 -4.46 -7.57
N ALA A 19 0.43 -3.73 -6.46
CA ALA A 19 0.42 -4.33 -5.12
C ALA A 19 -0.80 -5.24 -4.93
N ALA A 20 -1.97 -4.81 -5.38
CA ALA A 20 -3.20 -5.59 -5.28
C ALA A 20 -3.11 -6.90 -6.08
N VAL A 21 -2.65 -6.81 -7.32
CA VAL A 21 -2.48 -7.99 -8.18
C VAL A 21 -1.47 -8.96 -7.56
N ALA A 22 -0.36 -8.45 -7.04
CA ALA A 22 0.65 -9.28 -6.39
C ALA A 22 0.08 -10.04 -5.19
N LYS A 23 -0.76 -9.38 -4.38
CA LYS A 23 -1.41 -10.02 -3.23
C LYS A 23 -2.43 -11.06 -3.66
N ILE A 24 -3.21 -10.77 -4.70
CA ILE A 24 -4.21 -11.71 -5.24
C ILE A 24 -3.50 -12.97 -5.77
N VAL A 25 -2.42 -12.79 -6.51
CA VAL A 25 -1.63 -13.91 -7.04
C VAL A 25 -1.01 -14.74 -5.90
N ALA A 26 -0.54 -14.08 -4.84
CA ALA A 26 0.02 -14.77 -3.68
C ALA A 26 -1.02 -15.61 -2.92
N GLY A 27 -2.30 -15.22 -2.98
CA GLY A 27 -3.39 -15.96 -2.36
C GLY A 27 -3.23 -16.15 -0.85
N PRO A 28 -3.30 -17.40 -0.34
CA PRO A 28 -3.18 -17.65 1.10
C PRO A 28 -1.87 -17.20 1.72
N THR A 29 -0.79 -17.15 0.94
CA THR A 29 0.50 -16.63 1.41
C THR A 29 0.40 -15.18 1.84
N TRP A 30 -0.36 -14.37 1.09
CA TRP A 30 -0.61 -12.98 1.47
C TRP A 30 -1.30 -12.88 2.83
N VAL A 31 -2.35 -13.68 3.05
CA VAL A 31 -3.09 -13.66 4.31
C VAL A 31 -2.18 -14.02 5.48
N THR A 32 -1.34 -15.03 5.32
CA THR A 32 -0.38 -15.44 6.35
C THR A 32 0.60 -14.31 6.67
N GLN A 33 1.16 -13.67 5.65
CA GLN A 33 2.10 -12.56 5.83
C GLN A 33 1.42 -11.36 6.49
N ALA A 34 0.18 -11.06 6.11
CA ALA A 34 -0.56 -9.96 6.72
C ALA A 34 -0.82 -10.21 8.21
N ARG A 35 -1.13 -11.45 8.58
CA ARG A 35 -1.32 -11.80 9.99
C ARG A 35 -0.03 -11.64 10.78
N GLU A 36 1.12 -11.94 10.20
CA GLU A 36 2.42 -11.69 10.83
C GLU A 36 2.66 -10.22 11.08
N LEU A 37 2.09 -9.33 10.26
CA LEU A 37 2.14 -7.89 10.46
C LEU A 37 1.08 -7.38 11.44
N GLY A 38 0.23 -8.25 11.95
CA GLY A 38 -0.80 -7.91 12.93
C GLY A 38 -2.17 -7.63 12.34
N ALA A 39 -2.37 -7.86 11.04
CA ALA A 39 -3.67 -7.64 10.41
C ALA A 39 -4.62 -8.82 10.70
N PRO A 40 -5.87 -8.56 11.13
CA PRO A 40 -6.88 -9.62 11.24
C PRO A 40 -7.18 -10.25 9.89
N THR A 41 -7.55 -11.53 9.90
CA THR A 41 -7.88 -12.27 8.66
C THR A 41 -8.92 -11.57 7.78
N PRO A 42 -10.06 -11.04 8.31
CA PRO A 42 -11.02 -10.34 7.46
C PRO A 42 -10.42 -9.12 6.75
N VAL A 43 -9.56 -8.37 7.44
CA VAL A 43 -8.88 -7.22 6.85
C VAL A 43 -7.94 -7.67 5.75
N ALA A 44 -7.12 -8.69 5.99
CA ALA A 44 -6.20 -9.22 5.00
C ALA A 44 -6.92 -9.71 3.75
N THR A 45 -8.08 -10.32 3.91
CA THR A 45 -8.87 -10.85 2.79
C THR A 45 -9.46 -9.74 1.91
N VAL A 46 -9.90 -8.65 2.52
CA VAL A 46 -10.56 -7.54 1.81
C VAL A 46 -9.55 -6.57 1.22
N LEU A 47 -8.39 -6.43 1.82
CA LEU A 47 -7.42 -5.39 1.49
C LEU A 47 -6.99 -5.37 0.02
N PRO A 48 -6.67 -6.50 -0.65
CA PRO A 48 -6.30 -6.45 -2.06
C PRO A 48 -7.40 -5.85 -2.95
N GLY A 49 -8.67 -6.15 -2.64
CA GLY A 49 -9.80 -5.57 -3.36
C GLY A 49 -9.88 -4.05 -3.15
N VAL A 50 -9.69 -3.59 -1.93
CA VAL A 50 -9.67 -2.16 -1.61
C VAL A 50 -8.54 -1.45 -2.36
N GLU A 51 -7.35 -2.02 -2.35
CA GLU A 51 -6.20 -1.45 -3.06
C GLU A 51 -6.46 -1.39 -4.57
N LEU A 52 -7.05 -2.43 -5.14
CA LEU A 52 -7.37 -2.47 -6.57
C LEU A 52 -8.36 -1.37 -6.94
N VAL A 53 -9.42 -1.20 -6.15
CA VAL A 53 -10.43 -0.17 -6.38
C VAL A 53 -9.83 1.22 -6.25
N LEU A 54 -9.06 1.47 -5.18
CA LEU A 54 -8.40 2.77 -4.97
C LEU A 54 -7.43 3.07 -6.12
N GLY A 55 -6.64 2.09 -6.53
CA GLY A 55 -5.71 2.25 -7.64
C GLY A 55 -6.42 2.59 -8.96
N ALA A 56 -7.48 1.88 -9.27
CA ALA A 56 -8.27 2.12 -10.48
C ALA A 56 -8.90 3.52 -10.47
N LEU A 57 -9.46 3.93 -9.34
CA LEU A 57 -10.06 5.27 -9.20
C LEU A 57 -9.01 6.37 -9.34
N LEU A 58 -7.81 6.17 -8.77
CA LEU A 58 -6.71 7.12 -8.91
C LEU A 58 -6.30 7.29 -10.37
N ILE A 59 -6.14 6.19 -11.08
CA ILE A 59 -5.76 6.21 -12.51
C ILE A 59 -6.85 6.89 -13.34
N ALA A 60 -8.10 6.58 -13.07
CA ALA A 60 -9.24 7.15 -13.79
C ALA A 60 -9.50 8.61 -13.43
N GLY A 61 -8.99 9.08 -12.29
CA GLY A 61 -9.24 10.43 -11.80
C GLY A 61 -10.61 10.63 -11.21
N ILE A 62 -11.26 9.56 -10.77
CA ILE A 62 -12.60 9.58 -10.18
C ILE A 62 -12.48 9.73 -8.65
N GLY A 63 -13.26 10.62 -8.07
CA GLY A 63 -13.35 10.78 -6.62
C GLY A 63 -12.17 11.50 -5.97
N SER A 64 -11.27 12.08 -6.77
CA SER A 64 -10.18 12.92 -6.26
C SER A 64 -10.74 14.21 -5.63
N PRO A 65 -10.20 14.70 -4.49
CA PRO A 65 -9.04 14.22 -3.74
C PRO A 65 -9.33 13.16 -2.68
N LEU A 66 -10.59 12.80 -2.46
CA LEU A 66 -10.99 11.84 -1.42
C LEU A 66 -10.28 10.49 -1.58
N VAL A 67 -10.17 10.01 -2.81
CA VAL A 67 -9.51 8.74 -3.09
C VAL A 67 -8.02 8.82 -2.74
N ALA A 68 -7.37 9.95 -3.03
CA ALA A 68 -5.96 10.15 -2.69
C ALA A 68 -5.77 10.20 -1.16
N VAL A 69 -6.70 10.81 -0.43
CA VAL A 69 -6.68 10.83 1.03
C VAL A 69 -6.82 9.41 1.58
N ALA A 70 -7.73 8.61 1.03
CA ALA A 70 -7.89 7.22 1.45
C ALA A 70 -6.63 6.40 1.18
N ALA A 71 -5.98 6.60 0.04
CA ALA A 71 -4.72 5.95 -0.29
C ALA A 71 -3.60 6.35 0.68
N ALA A 72 -3.50 7.64 1.01
CA ALA A 72 -2.53 8.12 1.98
C ALA A 72 -2.77 7.51 3.36
N ALA A 73 -4.02 7.43 3.78
CA ALA A 73 -4.38 6.82 5.06
C ALA A 73 -3.96 5.35 5.10
N LEU A 74 -4.19 4.62 4.03
CA LEU A 74 -3.80 3.21 3.95
C LEU A 74 -2.28 3.04 4.03
N LEU A 75 -1.52 3.91 3.35
CA LEU A 75 -0.07 3.90 3.42
C LEU A 75 0.44 4.20 4.84
N VAL A 76 -0.20 5.11 5.55
CA VAL A 76 0.14 5.42 6.94
C VAL A 76 -0.12 4.20 7.83
N VAL A 77 -1.23 3.53 7.67
CA VAL A 77 -1.56 2.32 8.43
C VAL A 77 -0.51 1.24 8.20
N PHE A 78 -0.13 1.00 6.96
CA PHE A 78 0.92 0.03 6.63
C PHE A 78 2.26 0.44 7.24
N SER A 79 2.61 1.72 7.19
CA SER A 79 3.86 2.22 7.75
C SER A 79 3.91 2.04 9.26
N VAL A 80 2.80 2.27 9.95
CA VAL A 80 2.71 2.04 11.40
C VAL A 80 2.88 0.56 11.70
N ALA A 81 2.23 -0.32 10.95
CA ALA A 81 2.36 -1.77 11.13
C ALA A 81 3.82 -2.22 10.95
N ILE A 82 4.50 -1.71 9.93
CA ILE A 82 5.90 -2.02 9.68
C ILE A 82 6.78 -1.51 10.82
N ALA A 83 6.57 -0.26 11.24
CA ALA A 83 7.36 0.35 12.32
C ALA A 83 7.22 -0.43 13.63
N ARG A 84 6.01 -0.90 13.95
CA ARG A 84 5.77 -1.69 15.16
C ARG A 84 6.53 -3.01 15.13
N GLN A 85 6.58 -3.67 13.99
CA GLN A 85 7.35 -4.91 13.83
C GLN A 85 8.85 -4.66 14.01
N LEU A 86 9.36 -3.57 13.44
CA LEU A 86 10.78 -3.22 13.55
C LEU A 86 11.16 -2.87 14.99
N VAL A 87 10.30 -2.13 15.72
CA VAL A 87 10.52 -1.79 17.12
C VAL A 87 10.58 -3.05 17.99
N ASP A 88 9.76 -4.05 17.65
CA ASP A 88 9.75 -5.34 18.36
C ASP A 88 10.90 -6.27 17.93
N GLY A 89 11.76 -5.81 17.04
CA GLY A 89 12.89 -6.60 16.55
C GLY A 89 12.52 -7.69 15.56
N ARG A 90 11.33 -7.65 15.00
CA ARG A 90 10.84 -8.64 14.03
C ARG A 90 11.11 -8.18 12.61
N HIS A 91 11.51 -9.11 11.76
CA HIS A 91 11.79 -8.83 10.36
C HIS A 91 11.09 -9.87 9.46
N PRO A 92 9.73 -9.98 9.52
CA PRO A 92 9.02 -10.90 8.62
C PRO A 92 9.13 -10.41 7.18
N PRO A 93 8.88 -11.29 6.17
CA PRO A 93 8.83 -10.83 4.79
C PRO A 93 7.77 -9.75 4.62
N CYS A 94 8.08 -8.73 3.79
CA CYS A 94 7.12 -7.67 3.53
C CYS A 94 5.96 -8.20 2.68
N ALA A 95 4.73 -8.02 3.19
CA ALA A 95 3.52 -8.42 2.50
C ALA A 95 3.00 -7.35 1.53
N CYS A 96 3.69 -6.21 1.41
CA CYS A 96 3.16 -5.05 0.68
C CYS A 96 2.96 -5.32 -0.81
N PHE A 97 3.85 -6.11 -1.42
CA PHE A 97 3.80 -6.46 -2.84
C PHE A 97 3.69 -7.97 -3.07
N GLY A 98 3.14 -8.70 -2.08
CA GLY A 98 2.91 -10.13 -2.21
C GLY A 98 4.19 -10.90 -2.49
N ALA A 99 4.09 -11.89 -3.39
CA ALA A 99 5.21 -12.78 -3.70
C ALA A 99 6.37 -12.09 -4.43
N TRP A 100 6.15 -10.88 -4.98
CA TRP A 100 7.19 -10.17 -5.72
C TRP A 100 8.23 -9.51 -4.82
N SER A 101 7.94 -9.37 -3.52
CA SER A 101 8.84 -8.76 -2.56
C SER A 101 8.94 -9.65 -1.33
N GLN A 102 9.93 -10.55 -1.36
CA GLN A 102 10.16 -11.52 -0.29
C GLN A 102 11.26 -11.09 0.67
N ARG A 103 11.74 -9.86 0.56
CA ARG A 103 12.79 -9.36 1.45
C ARG A 103 12.26 -9.25 2.88
N PRO A 104 13.11 -9.56 3.89
CA PRO A 104 12.74 -9.30 5.27
C PRO A 104 12.40 -7.83 5.48
N LEU A 105 11.43 -7.59 6.35
CA LEU A 105 11.01 -6.23 6.69
C LEU A 105 12.17 -5.42 7.22
N GLY A 106 12.33 -4.19 6.75
CA GLY A 106 13.42 -3.31 7.15
C GLY A 106 13.07 -1.85 6.93
N GLU A 107 14.03 -0.97 7.28
CA GLU A 107 13.85 0.48 7.16
C GLU A 107 13.58 0.92 5.71
N GLY A 108 14.12 0.19 4.73
CA GLY A 108 13.88 0.47 3.32
C GLY A 108 12.40 0.47 2.95
N HIS A 109 11.61 -0.38 3.60
CA HIS A 109 10.15 -0.41 3.38
C HIS A 109 9.48 0.86 3.88
N LEU A 110 9.95 1.40 5.02
CA LEU A 110 9.44 2.66 5.56
C LEU A 110 9.83 3.84 4.68
N VAL A 111 11.05 3.86 4.15
CA VAL A 111 11.50 4.91 3.24
C VAL A 111 10.66 4.90 1.97
N ARG A 112 10.41 3.72 1.39
CA ARG A 112 9.55 3.58 0.22
C ARG A 112 8.14 4.10 0.50
N ASN A 113 7.57 3.70 1.64
CA ASN A 113 6.22 4.14 2.00
C ASN A 113 6.16 5.65 2.25
N ALA A 114 7.20 6.23 2.86
CA ALA A 114 7.27 7.68 3.03
C ALA A 114 7.26 8.39 1.67
N GLY A 115 8.01 7.88 0.70
CA GLY A 115 7.99 8.42 -0.66
C GLY A 115 6.61 8.33 -1.30
N LEU A 116 5.92 7.21 -1.14
CA LEU A 116 4.57 7.03 -1.67
C LEU A 116 3.56 7.95 -0.97
N ILE A 117 3.73 8.21 0.32
CA ILE A 117 2.89 9.17 1.05
C ILE A 117 3.09 10.58 0.49
N VAL A 118 4.33 10.97 0.19
CA VAL A 118 4.60 12.26 -0.45
C VAL A 118 3.90 12.35 -1.81
N VAL A 119 3.96 11.29 -2.61
CA VAL A 119 3.26 11.23 -3.89
C VAL A 119 1.74 11.39 -3.68
N ALA A 120 1.19 10.73 -2.67
CA ALA A 120 -0.23 10.85 -2.35
C ALA A 120 -0.61 12.27 -1.94
N LEU A 121 0.23 12.94 -1.15
CA LEU A 121 0.00 14.34 -0.76
C LEU A 121 0.01 15.26 -1.98
N VAL A 122 0.92 15.04 -2.92
CA VAL A 122 0.94 15.80 -4.18
C VAL A 122 -0.34 15.54 -4.98
N ALA A 123 -0.83 14.31 -4.99
CA ALA A 123 -2.07 13.94 -5.70
C ALA A 123 -3.32 14.62 -5.10
N ILE A 124 -3.28 14.95 -3.80
CA ILE A 124 -4.39 15.65 -3.13
C ILE A 124 -4.49 17.09 -3.60
N LEU A 125 -3.37 17.71 -3.95
CA LEU A 125 -3.35 19.08 -4.45
C LEU A 125 -4.04 19.18 -5.81
#